data_8338f2a43ec5151ba6fbed9d25655d90
#
_entry.id   8338f2a43ec5151ba6fbed9d25655d90
#
_cell.length_a   1.000
_cell.length_b   1.000
_cell.length_c   1.000
_cell.angle_alpha   90.00
_cell.angle_beta   90.00
_cell.angle_gamma   90.00
#
_symmetry.space_group_name_H-M   'P 1'
#
loop_
_entity.id
_entity.type
_entity.pdbx_description
1 polymer ?
#
loop_
_entity_poly.entity_id
_entity_poly.type
_entity_poly.pdbx_seq_one_letter_code
_entity_poly.pdbx_strand_id
1 'polypeptide(L)'
;MKLTLNRDSMFHLANRLRAEHGPSYVIDQLYGKACAVNKNSIIESIRTTGEIASLRGKGRFYLFAVDADPRLRYERIQLRKSETDAVSFDLFLENEKRESVSADPGVPNLRACIGAADFLFVNNGSKTELYQQVDVILSTLDFPVQ
;
A
#
# COMPACT_ATOMS: atom_id res chain seq x y z
N MET A 1 -25.83 8.23 -9.32
CA MET A 1 -25.88 7.23 -8.22
C MET A 1 -24.72 7.52 -7.27
N LYS A 2 -24.99 7.93 -6.02
CA LYS A 2 -23.92 8.15 -5.02
C LYS A 2 -23.37 6.77 -4.62
N LEU A 3 -22.12 6.49 -4.96
CA LEU A 3 -21.43 5.30 -4.49
C LEU A 3 -21.25 5.44 -2.97
N THR A 4 -21.74 4.47 -2.21
CA THR A 4 -21.44 4.39 -0.78
C THR A 4 -19.95 4.11 -0.65
N LEU A 5 -19.21 5.02 -0.01
CA LEU A 5 -17.78 4.85 0.21
C LEU A 5 -17.54 3.76 1.26
N ASN A 6 -17.26 2.54 0.81
CA ASN A 6 -16.83 1.43 1.65
C ASN A 6 -15.65 0.69 0.98
N ARG A 7 -15.05 -0.26 1.69
CA ARG A 7 -13.86 -1.00 1.22
C ARG A 7 -14.11 -1.70 -0.12
N ASP A 8 -15.28 -2.36 -0.27
CA ASP A 8 -15.60 -3.09 -1.49
C ASP A 8 -15.82 -2.17 -2.69
N SER A 9 -16.54 -1.06 -2.52
CA SER A 9 -16.75 -0.10 -3.61
C SER A 9 -15.44 0.54 -4.08
N MET A 10 -14.53 0.83 -3.15
CA MET A 10 -13.19 1.35 -3.47
C MET A 10 -12.34 0.30 -4.18
N PHE A 11 -12.38 -0.95 -3.74
CA PHE A 11 -11.68 -2.07 -4.38
C PHE A 11 -12.16 -2.27 -5.82
N HIS A 12 -13.47 -2.36 -6.04
CA HIS A 12 -14.04 -2.52 -7.37
C HIS A 12 -13.76 -1.33 -8.28
N LEU A 13 -13.83 -0.09 -7.76
CA LEU A 13 -13.51 1.11 -8.53
C LEU A 13 -12.04 1.12 -8.97
N ALA A 14 -11.12 0.83 -8.06
CA ALA A 14 -9.70 0.79 -8.37
C ALA A 14 -9.37 -0.28 -9.42
N ASN A 15 -9.96 -1.48 -9.30
CA ASN A 15 -9.75 -2.55 -10.27
C ASN A 15 -10.34 -2.17 -11.65
N ARG A 16 -11.51 -1.53 -11.69
CA ARG A 16 -12.09 -1.04 -12.94
C ARG A 16 -11.19 -0.01 -13.60
N LEU A 17 -10.70 0.98 -12.86
CA LEU A 17 -9.79 1.99 -13.39
C LEU A 17 -8.50 1.37 -13.96
N ARG A 18 -7.94 0.36 -13.29
CA ARG A 18 -6.77 -0.37 -13.80
C ARG A 18 -7.08 -1.17 -15.07
N ALA A 19 -8.25 -1.80 -15.15
CA ALA A 19 -8.68 -2.53 -16.34
C ALA A 19 -8.93 -1.61 -17.53
N GLU A 20 -9.50 -0.42 -17.33
CA GLU A 20 -9.82 0.54 -18.39
C GLU A 20 -8.61 1.35 -18.87
N HIS A 21 -7.68 1.69 -17.96
CA HIS A 21 -6.60 2.65 -18.23
C HIS A 21 -5.18 2.06 -18.06
N GLY A 22 -5.07 0.80 -17.65
CA GLY A 22 -3.80 0.12 -17.42
C GLY A 22 -3.46 -0.08 -15.93
N PRO A 23 -2.58 -1.06 -15.64
CA PRO A 23 -2.33 -1.57 -14.28
C PRO A 23 -1.76 -0.53 -13.32
N SER A 24 -1.12 0.52 -13.81
CA SER A 24 -0.50 1.58 -13.00
C SER A 24 -1.30 2.89 -12.94
N TYR A 25 -2.47 2.96 -13.59
CA TYR A 25 -3.21 4.21 -13.77
C TYR A 25 -3.38 5.02 -12.48
N VAL A 26 -3.85 4.38 -11.41
CA VAL A 26 -4.12 5.08 -10.14
C VAL A 26 -2.84 5.68 -9.57
N ILE A 27 -1.75 4.91 -9.57
CA ILE A 27 -0.48 5.34 -9.02
C ILE A 27 0.18 6.42 -9.89
N ASP A 28 0.00 6.37 -11.21
CA ASP A 28 0.52 7.36 -12.14
C ASP A 28 -0.14 8.73 -11.92
N GLN A 29 -1.44 8.76 -11.61
CA GLN A 29 -2.14 9.99 -11.23
C GLN A 29 -1.60 10.58 -9.92
N LEU A 30 -1.32 9.73 -8.94
CA LEU A 30 -0.74 10.15 -7.66
C LEU A 30 0.71 10.63 -7.83
N TYR A 31 1.49 9.94 -8.65
CA TYR A 31 2.86 10.34 -8.98
C TYR A 31 2.90 11.73 -9.63
N GLY A 32 2.01 12.01 -10.59
CA GLY A 32 1.90 13.33 -11.21
C GLY A 32 1.63 14.45 -10.19
N LYS A 33 0.76 14.18 -9.21
CA LYS A 33 0.51 15.12 -8.10
C LYS A 33 1.72 15.28 -7.19
N ALA A 34 2.44 14.19 -6.88
CA ALA A 34 3.64 14.24 -6.06
C ALA A 34 4.74 15.07 -6.74
N CYS A 35 4.96 14.90 -8.05
CA CYS A 35 5.91 15.70 -8.82
C CYS A 35 5.57 17.20 -8.81
N ALA A 36 4.29 17.56 -8.85
CA ALA A 36 3.86 18.95 -8.82
C ALA A 36 4.20 19.66 -7.50
N VAL A 37 4.38 18.91 -6.41
CA VAL A 37 4.80 19.47 -5.11
C VAL A 37 6.30 19.78 -5.08
N ASN A 38 7.09 19.18 -5.97
CA ASN A 38 8.55 19.34 -6.07
C ASN A 38 9.29 19.09 -4.74
N LYS A 39 8.90 18.04 -4.03
CA LYS A 39 9.50 17.59 -2.74
C LYS A 39 9.53 16.06 -2.68
N ASN A 40 10.33 15.54 -1.75
CA ASN A 40 10.24 14.13 -1.40
C ASN A 40 8.81 13.81 -0.97
N SER A 41 8.23 12.77 -1.55
CA SER A 41 6.82 12.44 -1.36
C SER A 41 6.64 10.97 -1.02
N ILE A 42 5.64 10.66 -0.23
CA ILE A 42 5.23 9.29 0.11
C ILE A 42 3.94 9.01 -0.66
N ILE A 43 3.92 7.90 -1.38
CA ILE A 43 2.73 7.38 -2.05
C ILE A 43 2.34 6.09 -1.35
N GLU A 44 1.14 6.05 -0.80
CA GLU A 44 0.63 4.94 -0.02
C GLU A 44 -0.28 4.00 -0.83
N SER A 45 -0.56 2.84 -0.25
CA SER A 45 -1.54 1.87 -0.76
C SER A 45 -1.19 1.24 -2.09
N ILE A 46 0.09 1.07 -2.39
CA ILE A 46 0.56 0.26 -3.52
C ILE A 46 0.14 -1.20 -3.28
N ARG A 47 -0.52 -1.81 -4.27
CA ARG A 47 -1.13 -3.14 -4.11
C ARG A 47 -0.85 -4.08 -5.27
N THR A 48 -0.30 -3.58 -6.38
CA THR A 48 -0.09 -4.36 -7.60
C THR A 48 1.35 -4.29 -8.07
N THR A 49 1.81 -5.34 -8.74
CA THR A 49 3.16 -5.38 -9.31
C THR A 49 3.31 -4.40 -10.48
N GLY A 50 2.21 -4.09 -11.18
CA GLY A 50 2.20 -3.08 -12.25
C GLY A 50 2.44 -1.67 -11.73
N GLU A 51 1.91 -1.33 -10.55
CA GLU A 51 2.17 -0.06 -9.87
C GLU A 51 3.66 0.07 -9.50
N ILE A 52 4.26 -0.99 -8.95
CA ILE A 52 5.68 -1.02 -8.59
C ILE A 52 6.55 -0.84 -9.84
N ALA A 53 6.27 -1.59 -10.91
CA ALA A 53 7.02 -1.49 -12.15
C ALA A 53 6.98 -0.08 -12.74
N SER A 54 5.82 0.57 -12.73
CA SER A 54 5.66 1.95 -13.19
C SER A 54 6.50 2.92 -12.35
N LEU A 55 6.44 2.85 -11.02
CA LEU A 55 7.21 3.76 -10.15
C LEU A 55 8.72 3.55 -10.29
N ARG A 56 9.18 2.30 -10.39
CA ARG A 56 10.61 2.01 -10.63
C ARG A 56 11.13 2.58 -11.93
N GLY A 57 10.29 2.66 -12.96
CA GLY A 57 10.62 3.28 -14.25
C GLY A 57 10.69 4.81 -14.25
N LYS A 58 10.20 5.47 -13.19
CA LYS A 58 10.09 6.94 -13.14
C LYS A 58 11.25 7.66 -12.44
N GLY A 59 12.22 6.92 -11.92
CA GLY A 59 13.41 7.50 -11.28
C GLY A 59 13.66 6.95 -9.88
N ARG A 60 14.16 7.79 -8.96
CA ARG A 60 14.50 7.38 -7.60
C ARG A 60 13.24 7.02 -6.82
N PHE A 61 13.09 5.73 -6.52
CA PHE A 61 11.95 5.17 -5.81
C PHE A 61 12.41 4.08 -4.86
N TYR A 62 11.94 4.12 -3.64
CA TYR A 62 12.14 3.08 -2.64
C TYR A 62 10.80 2.52 -2.20
N LEU A 63 10.64 1.22 -2.31
CA LEU A 63 9.43 0.52 -1.88
C LEU A 63 9.60 0.05 -0.43
N PHE A 64 8.83 0.63 0.46
CA PHE A 64 8.74 0.24 1.86
C PHE A 64 7.53 -0.66 2.06
N ALA A 65 7.73 -1.83 2.62
CA ALA A 65 6.65 -2.69 3.09
C ALA A 65 6.61 -2.69 4.62
N VAL A 66 5.40 -2.66 5.16
CA VAL A 66 5.17 -2.82 6.60
C VAL A 66 4.24 -4.01 6.79
N ASP A 67 4.68 -4.99 7.54
CA ASP A 67 3.90 -6.19 7.86
C ASP A 67 3.78 -6.37 9.38
N ALA A 68 2.76 -7.11 9.80
CA ALA A 68 2.56 -7.47 11.20
C ALA A 68 1.76 -8.77 11.28
N ASP A 69 1.76 -9.41 12.45
CA ASP A 69 0.91 -10.56 12.73
C ASP A 69 -0.57 -10.26 12.39
N PRO A 70 -1.27 -11.15 11.68
CA PRO A 70 -2.64 -10.94 11.24
C PRO A 70 -3.61 -10.60 12.38
N ARG A 71 -3.42 -11.21 13.55
CA ARG A 71 -4.25 -10.94 14.72
C ARG A 71 -4.03 -9.52 15.26
N LEU A 72 -2.78 -9.08 15.33
CA LEU A 72 -2.45 -7.70 15.70
C LEU A 72 -2.99 -6.69 14.71
N ARG A 73 -2.92 -6.98 13.41
CA ARG A 73 -3.52 -6.12 12.37
C ARG A 73 -5.03 -5.99 12.58
N TYR A 74 -5.71 -7.10 12.81
CA TYR A 74 -7.15 -7.11 13.09
C TYR A 74 -7.51 -6.32 14.34
N GLU A 75 -6.82 -6.55 15.47
CA GLU A 75 -7.04 -5.81 16.72
C GLU A 75 -6.88 -4.30 16.53
N ARG A 76 -5.84 -3.87 15.80
CA ARG A 76 -5.59 -2.45 15.51
C ARG A 76 -6.69 -1.84 14.62
N ILE A 77 -7.22 -2.59 13.67
CA ILE A 77 -8.35 -2.17 12.84
C ILE A 77 -9.60 -1.96 13.71
N GLN A 78 -9.91 -2.91 14.59
CA GLN A 78 -11.05 -2.77 15.51
C GLN A 78 -10.92 -1.55 16.44
N LEU A 79 -9.71 -1.25 16.91
CA LEU A 79 -9.44 -0.06 17.73
C LEU A 79 -9.61 1.25 16.98
N ARG A 80 -9.33 1.27 15.69
CA ARG A 80 -9.47 2.47 14.83
C ARG A 80 -10.93 2.88 14.65
N LYS A 81 -11.89 1.95 14.75
CA LYS A 81 -13.34 2.17 14.66
C LYS A 81 -13.78 2.94 13.39
N SER A 82 -13.12 2.73 12.27
CA SER A 82 -13.56 3.30 11.01
C SER A 82 -14.80 2.56 10.49
N GLU A 83 -15.66 3.24 9.76
CA GLU A 83 -16.90 2.64 9.20
C GLU A 83 -16.62 1.43 8.29
N THR A 84 -15.42 1.36 7.71
CA THR A 84 -14.99 0.28 6.83
C THR A 84 -14.43 -0.94 7.56
N ASP A 85 -14.23 -0.86 8.88
CA ASP A 85 -13.45 -1.82 9.66
C ASP A 85 -14.31 -2.73 10.56
N ALA A 86 -15.63 -2.56 10.54
CA ALA A 86 -16.58 -3.37 11.33
C ALA A 86 -16.80 -4.75 10.68
N VAL A 87 -15.76 -5.59 10.69
CA VAL A 87 -15.76 -6.94 10.11
C VAL A 87 -15.36 -7.98 11.15
N SER A 88 -15.79 -9.24 10.98
CA SER A 88 -15.29 -10.36 11.78
C SER A 88 -13.85 -10.70 11.41
N PHE A 89 -13.15 -11.44 12.29
CA PHE A 89 -11.77 -11.88 12.00
C PHE A 89 -11.70 -12.79 10.76
N ASP A 90 -12.67 -13.67 10.58
CA ASP A 90 -12.72 -14.57 9.42
C ASP A 90 -12.89 -13.78 8.12
N LEU A 91 -13.83 -12.82 8.11
CA LEU A 91 -14.03 -11.94 6.96
C LEU A 91 -12.79 -11.06 6.68
N PHE A 92 -12.10 -10.62 7.73
CA PHE A 92 -10.83 -9.92 7.58
C PHE A 92 -9.78 -10.78 6.89
N LEU A 93 -9.61 -12.05 7.30
CA LEU A 93 -8.67 -12.98 6.66
C LEU A 93 -9.06 -13.31 5.22
N GLU A 94 -10.35 -13.46 4.93
CA GLU A 94 -10.84 -13.65 3.56
C GLU A 94 -10.49 -12.45 2.66
N ASN A 95 -10.70 -11.24 3.16
CA ASN A 95 -10.36 -10.02 2.44
C ASN A 95 -8.85 -9.92 2.17
N GLU A 96 -8.01 -10.22 3.16
CA GLU A 96 -6.56 -10.27 2.98
C GLU A 96 -6.14 -11.33 1.95
N LYS A 97 -6.74 -12.52 2.01
CA LYS A 97 -6.46 -13.59 1.04
C LYS A 97 -6.82 -13.18 -0.38
N ARG A 98 -7.95 -12.50 -0.56
CA ARG A 98 -8.40 -11.99 -1.87
C ARG A 98 -7.40 -10.99 -2.49
N GLU A 99 -6.73 -10.20 -1.65
CA GLU A 99 -5.74 -9.20 -2.08
C GLU A 99 -4.30 -9.75 -2.13
N SER A 100 -4.09 -11.00 -1.72
CA SER A 100 -2.74 -11.52 -1.46
C SER A 100 -2.03 -12.11 -2.67
N VAL A 101 -2.75 -12.70 -3.61
CA VAL A 101 -2.13 -13.47 -4.72
C VAL A 101 -2.88 -13.25 -6.03
N SER A 102 -2.17 -12.79 -7.05
CA SER A 102 -2.63 -12.72 -8.44
C SER A 102 -1.44 -12.80 -9.39
N ALA A 103 -1.62 -13.41 -10.55
CA ALA A 103 -0.64 -13.36 -11.63
C ALA A 103 -0.83 -12.12 -12.54
N ASP A 104 -2.00 -11.47 -12.48
CA ASP A 104 -2.30 -10.28 -13.27
C ASP A 104 -1.65 -9.04 -12.61
N PRO A 105 -0.80 -8.29 -13.32
CA PRO A 105 -0.12 -7.10 -12.78
C PRO A 105 -1.08 -5.94 -12.44
N GLY A 106 -2.31 -5.97 -12.92
CA GLY A 106 -3.35 -4.97 -12.61
C GLY A 106 -4.24 -5.34 -11.42
N VAL A 107 -4.11 -6.57 -10.91
CA VAL A 107 -4.90 -7.07 -9.78
C VAL A 107 -4.04 -7.08 -8.50
N PRO A 108 -4.62 -6.77 -7.32
CA PRO A 108 -3.87 -6.78 -6.07
C PRO A 108 -3.13 -8.09 -5.81
N ASN A 109 -1.85 -7.96 -5.45
CA ASN A 109 -0.97 -9.05 -5.05
C ASN A 109 -0.01 -8.55 -3.96
N LEU A 110 -0.51 -8.41 -2.75
CA LEU A 110 0.26 -7.86 -1.62
C LEU A 110 1.48 -8.71 -1.29
N ARG A 111 1.39 -10.04 -1.46
CA ARG A 111 2.53 -10.93 -1.22
C ARG A 111 3.69 -10.64 -2.17
N ALA A 112 3.41 -10.46 -3.45
CA ALA A 112 4.43 -10.08 -4.42
C ALA A 112 4.97 -8.66 -4.18
N CYS A 113 4.09 -7.72 -3.77
CA CYS A 113 4.52 -6.36 -3.42
C CYS A 113 5.46 -6.35 -2.21
N ILE A 114 5.15 -7.10 -1.14
CA ILE A 114 6.02 -7.25 0.02
C ILE A 114 7.35 -7.90 -0.37
N GLY A 115 7.31 -8.96 -1.21
CA GLY A 115 8.53 -9.62 -1.71
C GLY A 115 9.40 -8.76 -2.62
N ALA A 116 8.83 -7.73 -3.27
CA ALA A 116 9.54 -6.78 -4.11
C ALA A 116 10.01 -5.53 -3.36
N ALA A 117 9.71 -5.41 -2.06
CA ALA A 117 10.08 -4.25 -1.26
C ALA A 117 11.59 -4.14 -1.10
N ASP A 118 12.10 -2.90 -1.15
CA ASP A 118 13.50 -2.61 -0.87
C ASP A 118 13.78 -2.70 0.63
N PHE A 119 12.76 -2.39 1.46
CA PHE A 119 12.84 -2.47 2.92
C PHE A 119 11.53 -3.02 3.50
N LEU A 120 11.65 -4.01 4.39
CA LEU A 120 10.52 -4.60 5.12
C LEU A 120 10.62 -4.26 6.61
N PHE A 121 9.56 -3.65 7.13
CA PHE A 121 9.42 -3.33 8.55
C PHE A 121 8.43 -4.29 9.21
N VAL A 122 8.80 -4.88 10.32
CA VAL A 122 7.93 -5.76 11.11
C VAL A 122 7.32 -4.95 12.26
N ASN A 123 6.03 -4.68 12.15
CA ASN A 123 5.28 -3.85 13.11
C ASN A 123 4.52 -4.70 14.13
N ASN A 124 5.21 -5.61 14.83
CA ASN A 124 4.62 -6.44 15.88
C ASN A 124 4.71 -5.81 17.28
N GLY A 125 5.51 -4.78 17.44
CA GLY A 125 5.73 -4.08 18.69
C GLY A 125 5.02 -2.73 18.77
N SER A 126 5.67 -1.81 19.47
CA SER A 126 5.22 -0.43 19.66
C SER A 126 5.43 0.45 18.42
N LYS A 127 4.75 1.61 18.40
CA LYS A 127 5.03 2.64 17.37
C LYS A 127 6.46 3.16 17.45
N THR A 128 7.02 3.27 18.66
CA THR A 128 8.39 3.73 18.85
C THR A 128 9.40 2.80 18.20
N GLU A 129 9.21 1.49 18.34
CA GLU A 129 10.08 0.50 17.70
C GLU A 129 9.96 0.57 16.16
N LEU A 130 8.76 0.75 15.63
CA LEU A 130 8.58 0.96 14.19
C LEU A 130 9.28 2.23 13.70
N TYR A 131 9.15 3.35 14.43
CA TYR A 131 9.83 4.59 14.08
C TYR A 131 11.35 4.43 14.10
N GLN A 132 11.91 3.73 15.08
CA GLN A 132 13.34 3.45 15.12
C GLN A 132 13.82 2.64 13.91
N GLN A 133 13.05 1.61 13.49
CA GLN A 133 13.37 0.86 12.27
C GLN A 133 13.39 1.77 11.04
N VAL A 134 12.37 2.66 10.90
CA VAL A 134 12.26 3.58 9.78
C VAL A 134 13.41 4.60 9.81
N ASP A 135 13.71 5.21 10.95
CA ASP A 135 14.76 6.22 11.09
C ASP A 135 16.15 5.66 10.73
N VAL A 136 16.44 4.41 11.12
CA VAL A 136 17.68 3.73 10.74
C VAL A 136 17.78 3.63 9.21
N ILE A 137 16.72 3.20 8.55
CA ILE A 137 16.72 3.08 7.08
C ILE A 137 16.82 4.46 6.41
N LEU A 138 16.03 5.44 6.86
CA LEU A 138 16.06 6.79 6.31
C LEU A 138 17.44 7.45 6.43
N SER A 139 18.17 7.16 7.51
CA SER A 139 19.55 7.68 7.69
C SER A 139 20.55 7.09 6.69
N THR A 140 20.25 5.95 6.09
CA THR A 140 21.10 5.32 5.06
C THR A 140 20.76 5.75 3.63
N LEU A 141 19.56 6.35 3.44
CA LEU A 141 19.12 6.78 2.13
C LEU A 141 19.57 8.21 1.84
N ASP A 142 20.18 8.39 0.67
CA ASP A 142 20.58 9.70 0.19
C ASP A 142 19.35 10.42 -0.43
N PHE A 143 18.70 11.25 0.35
CA PHE A 143 17.66 12.15 -0.14
C PHE A 143 18.31 13.49 -0.51
N PRO A 144 18.13 13.99 -1.74
CA PRO A 144 18.60 15.32 -2.07
C PRO A 144 17.93 16.34 -1.13
N VAL A 145 18.77 17.06 -0.39
CA VAL A 145 18.31 18.20 0.41
C VAL A 145 17.89 19.29 -0.58
N GLN A 146 16.61 19.63 -0.56
CA GLN A 146 16.04 20.72 -1.36
C GLN A 146 16.12 22.02 -0.58
#